data_918c2e0451d928fb487546f08973e2cb
#
_entry.id   918c2e0451d928fb487546f08973e2cb
#
_cell.length_a   1.000
_cell.length_b   1.000
_cell.length_c   1.000
_cell.angle_alpha   90.00
_cell.angle_beta   90.00
_cell.angle_gamma   90.00
#
_symmetry.space_group_name_H-M   'P 1'
#
loop_
_entity.id
_entity.type
_entity.pdbx_description
1 polymer ?
#
loop_
_entity_poly.entity_id
_entity_poly.type
_entity_poly.pdbx_seq_one_letter_code
_entity_poly.pdbx_strand_id
1 'polypeptide(L)'
;MYKRQVLELPIEILSFKEILNILITKYNFFKKSKIIINGYEIDSNQRVIMKNGIKAKLTEKELNLILMLEKSNGLQKSFLLKSVWNHSSDLETHAFETHLHRLRKKMNKFFKDTKFIIEKNSLYYLDK
;
A
#
# COMPACT_ATOMS: atom_id res chain seq x y z
N MET A 1 -27.52 -33.34 -25.48
CA MET A 1 -26.90 -33.25 -25.41
C MET A 1 -26.67 -32.72 -25.18
N TYR A 2 -26.29 -32.33 -25.14
CA TYR A 2 -25.65 -32.04 -25.06
C TYR A 2 -25.27 -31.57 -24.62
N LYS A 3 -25.19 -31.34 -24.46
CA LYS A 3 -24.48 -31.10 -24.23
C LYS A 3 -24.22 -30.49 -23.61
N ARG A 4 -24.31 -30.24 -23.51
CA ARG A 4 -23.79 -29.68 -23.09
C ARG A 4 -23.22 -29.27 -22.70
N GLN A 5 -23.04 -29.07 -22.77
CA GLN A 5 -22.33 -28.88 -22.43
C GLN A 5 -21.19 -28.40 -22.30
N VAL A 6 -20.76 -28.16 -23.04
CA VAL A 6 -19.38 -27.83 -23.34
C VAL A 6 -18.92 -26.60 -22.60
N LEU A 7 -19.70 -25.61 -22.60
CA LEU A 7 -19.44 -24.40 -21.85
C LEU A 7 -19.33 -24.63 -20.35
N GLU A 8 -19.93 -25.71 -19.93
CA GLU A 8 -19.91 -26.06 -18.51
C GLU A 8 -18.68 -26.84 -18.10
N LEU A 9 -17.88 -27.22 -19.07
CA LEU A 9 -16.71 -28.05 -18.79
C LEU A 9 -15.78 -27.47 -17.72
N PRO A 10 -15.46 -26.18 -17.74
CA PRO A 10 -14.61 -25.66 -16.66
C PRO A 10 -15.24 -25.82 -15.29
N ILE A 11 -16.54 -25.71 -15.22
CA ILE A 11 -17.25 -25.87 -13.95
C ILE A 11 -17.30 -27.33 -13.55
N GLU A 12 -17.48 -28.20 -14.54
CA GLU A 12 -17.52 -29.62 -14.29
C GLU A 12 -16.19 -30.17 -13.80
N ILE A 13 -15.11 -29.62 -14.33
CA ILE A 13 -13.76 -30.05 -13.97
C ILE A 13 -13.37 -29.57 -12.58
N LEU A 14 -13.76 -28.36 -12.22
CA LEU A 14 -13.44 -27.81 -10.92
C LEU A 14 -14.40 -28.34 -9.87
N SER A 15 -13.87 -28.92 -8.83
CA SER A 15 -14.68 -29.34 -7.70
C SER A 15 -15.17 -28.12 -6.91
N PHE A 16 -16.21 -28.34 -6.12
CA PHE A 16 -16.71 -27.30 -5.24
C PHE A 16 -15.61 -26.77 -4.32
N LYS A 17 -14.76 -27.67 -3.84
CA LYS A 17 -13.65 -27.29 -2.97
C LYS A 17 -12.67 -26.35 -3.69
N GLU A 18 -12.37 -26.62 -4.96
CA GLU A 18 -11.47 -25.79 -5.73
C GLU A 18 -12.05 -24.41 -5.98
N ILE A 19 -13.33 -24.33 -6.29
CA ILE A 19 -14.02 -23.06 -6.48
C ILE A 19 -13.98 -22.25 -5.19
N LEU A 20 -14.24 -22.89 -4.07
CA LEU A 20 -14.21 -22.24 -2.78
C LEU A 20 -12.82 -21.71 -2.45
N ASN A 21 -11.78 -22.47 -2.74
CA ASN A 21 -10.40 -22.04 -2.53
C ASN A 21 -10.06 -20.80 -3.36
N ILE A 22 -10.53 -20.77 -4.61
CA ILE A 22 -10.32 -19.60 -5.47
C ILE A 22 -10.99 -18.37 -4.88
N LEU A 23 -12.23 -18.52 -4.41
CA LEU A 23 -12.95 -17.41 -3.81
C LEU A 23 -12.29 -16.93 -2.52
N ILE A 24 -11.81 -17.83 -1.69
CA ILE A 24 -11.11 -17.48 -0.46
C ILE A 24 -9.81 -16.74 -0.78
N THR A 25 -9.10 -17.21 -1.79
CA THR A 25 -7.85 -16.57 -2.20
C THR A 25 -8.11 -15.14 -2.66
N LYS A 26 -9.14 -14.92 -3.47
CA LYS A 26 -9.51 -13.59 -3.92
C LYS A 26 -9.91 -12.69 -2.75
N TYR A 27 -10.70 -13.22 -1.84
CA TYR A 27 -11.12 -12.48 -0.66
C TYR A 27 -9.90 -12.04 0.16
N ASN A 28 -8.96 -12.94 0.40
CA ASN A 28 -7.76 -12.63 1.15
C ASN A 28 -6.90 -11.61 0.43
N PHE A 29 -6.84 -11.69 -0.90
CA PHE A 29 -6.10 -10.71 -1.68
C PHE A 29 -6.67 -9.31 -1.49
N PHE A 30 -7.98 -9.15 -1.64
CA PHE A 30 -8.63 -7.85 -1.44
C PHE A 30 -8.47 -7.36 -0.01
N LYS A 31 -8.59 -8.25 0.95
CA LYS A 31 -8.43 -7.87 2.35
C LYS A 31 -7.01 -7.42 2.65
N LYS A 32 -6.01 -8.09 2.08
CA LYS A 32 -4.61 -7.74 2.28
C LYS A 32 -4.21 -6.46 1.57
N SER A 33 -4.91 -6.10 0.50
CA SER A 33 -4.59 -4.89 -0.23
C SER A 33 -5.03 -3.64 0.50
N LYS A 34 -5.87 -3.78 1.51
CA LYS A 34 -6.37 -2.66 2.30
C LYS A 34 -5.79 -2.70 3.70
N ILE A 35 -5.21 -1.58 4.10
CA ILE A 35 -4.57 -1.43 5.40
C ILE A 35 -5.16 -0.21 6.07
N ILE A 36 -5.41 -0.30 7.38
CA ILE A 36 -5.90 0.83 8.13
C ILE A 36 -4.78 1.31 9.05
N ILE A 37 -4.40 2.57 8.88
CA ILE A 37 -3.35 3.21 9.65
C ILE A 37 -3.87 4.53 10.18
N ASN A 38 -3.99 4.64 11.48
CA ASN A 38 -4.41 5.90 12.15
C ASN A 38 -5.66 6.51 11.52
N GLY A 39 -6.64 5.65 11.21
CA GLY A 39 -7.90 6.09 10.61
C GLY A 39 -7.88 6.24 9.11
N TYR A 40 -6.74 6.09 8.48
CA TYR A 40 -6.63 6.09 7.03
C TYR A 40 -6.80 4.68 6.49
N GLU A 41 -7.56 4.56 5.42
CA GLU A 41 -7.66 3.31 4.69
C GLU A 41 -6.78 3.43 3.45
N ILE A 42 -5.83 2.51 3.31
CA ILE A 42 -4.89 2.52 2.19
C ILE A 42 -5.14 1.28 1.34
N ASP A 43 -5.41 1.51 0.07
CA ASP A 43 -5.58 0.44 -0.91
C ASP A 43 -4.29 0.33 -1.73
N SER A 44 -3.52 -0.70 -1.48
CA SER A 44 -2.22 -0.87 -2.14
C SER A 44 -2.37 -1.24 -3.61
N ASN A 45 -3.48 -1.86 -4.00
CA ASN A 45 -3.71 -2.19 -5.41
C ASN A 45 -4.00 -0.95 -6.23
N GLN A 46 -4.83 -0.05 -5.70
CA GLN A 46 -5.20 1.18 -6.42
C GLN A 46 -4.28 2.34 -6.08
N ARG A 47 -3.41 2.18 -5.11
CA ARG A 47 -2.51 3.22 -4.62
C ARG A 47 -3.30 4.46 -4.20
N VAL A 48 -4.26 4.24 -3.32
CA VAL A 48 -5.13 5.30 -2.84
C VAL A 48 -5.13 5.29 -1.32
N ILE A 49 -5.08 6.48 -0.73
CA ILE A 49 -5.27 6.67 0.71
C ILE A 49 -6.57 7.45 0.90
N MET A 50 -7.36 7.03 1.86
CA MET A 50 -8.70 7.56 2.04
C MET A 50 -9.01 7.77 3.52
N LYS A 51 -9.71 8.85 3.81
CA LYS A 51 -10.22 9.14 5.16
C LYS A 51 -11.41 10.07 5.03
N ASN A 52 -12.49 9.73 5.76
CA ASN A 52 -13.71 10.55 5.78
C ASN A 52 -14.26 10.85 4.39
N GLY A 53 -14.19 9.86 3.49
CA GLY A 53 -14.70 10.01 2.13
C GLY A 53 -13.78 10.76 1.18
N ILE A 54 -12.66 11.27 1.65
CA ILE A 54 -11.69 11.97 0.81
C ILE A 54 -10.64 10.98 0.38
N LYS A 55 -10.35 10.96 -0.93
CA LYS A 55 -9.35 10.05 -1.51
C LYS A 55 -8.21 10.85 -2.11
N ALA A 56 -7.01 10.34 -1.94
CA ALA A 56 -5.83 10.89 -2.56
C ALA A 56 -5.02 9.76 -3.18
N LYS A 57 -4.50 10.00 -4.38
CA LYS A 57 -3.67 9.00 -5.04
C LYS A 57 -2.25 9.06 -4.53
N LEU A 58 -1.64 7.88 -4.42
CA LEU A 58 -0.26 7.75 -4.00
C LEU A 58 0.58 7.27 -5.18
N THR A 59 1.82 7.74 -5.25
CA THR A 59 2.77 7.14 -6.18
C THR A 59 3.26 5.83 -5.60
N GLU A 60 3.90 5.02 -6.45
CA GLU A 60 4.46 3.76 -5.99
C GLU A 60 5.45 3.96 -4.85
N LYS A 61 6.31 4.97 -4.96
CA LYS A 61 7.30 5.26 -3.93
C LYS A 61 6.67 5.73 -2.63
N GLU A 62 5.63 6.55 -2.74
CA GLU A 62 4.90 7.01 -1.54
C GLU A 62 4.22 5.84 -0.84
N LEU A 63 3.60 4.96 -1.61
CA LEU A 63 2.96 3.78 -1.04
C LEU A 63 3.98 2.87 -0.37
N ASN A 64 5.10 2.59 -1.04
CA ASN A 64 6.13 1.73 -0.47
C ASN A 64 6.70 2.32 0.81
N LEU A 65 6.90 3.63 0.83
CA LEU A 65 7.37 4.30 2.04
C LEU A 65 6.41 4.11 3.20
N ILE A 66 5.13 4.32 2.96
CA ILE A 66 4.11 4.15 3.99
C ILE A 66 4.08 2.71 4.51
N LEU A 67 4.12 1.74 3.60
CA LEU A 67 4.07 0.34 3.99
C LEU A 67 5.29 -0.07 4.79
N MET A 68 6.47 0.43 4.43
CA MET A 68 7.68 0.15 5.20
C MET A 68 7.61 0.74 6.60
N LEU A 69 7.14 1.98 6.71
CA LEU A 69 7.02 2.63 8.00
C LEU A 69 5.94 1.99 8.87
N GLU A 70 4.88 1.49 8.25
CA GLU A 70 3.80 0.85 8.99
C GLU A 70 4.30 -0.41 9.71
N LYS A 71 5.20 -1.14 9.09
CA LYS A 71 5.73 -2.38 9.65
C LYS A 71 6.81 -2.17 10.70
N SER A 72 7.18 -0.93 10.98
CA SER A 72 8.30 -0.64 11.87
C SER A 72 7.90 0.38 12.91
N ASN A 73 8.76 0.52 13.93
CA ASN A 73 8.64 1.54 14.95
C ASN A 73 9.62 2.68 14.72
N GLY A 74 10.07 2.81 13.49
CA GLY A 74 11.01 3.85 13.10
C GLY A 74 12.11 3.28 12.23
N LEU A 75 12.43 3.97 11.13
CA LEU A 75 13.45 3.53 10.20
C LEU A 75 14.37 4.70 9.88
N GLN A 76 15.65 4.38 9.70
CA GLN A 76 16.62 5.39 9.31
C GLN A 76 16.48 5.71 7.83
N LYS A 77 16.86 6.93 7.46
CA LYS A 77 16.81 7.38 6.09
C LYS A 77 17.60 6.47 5.16
N SER A 78 18.78 6.02 5.59
CA SER A 78 19.62 5.14 4.77
C SER A 78 18.92 3.82 4.47
N PHE A 79 18.20 3.26 5.44
CA PHE A 79 17.44 2.04 5.22
C PHE A 79 16.30 2.26 4.24
N LEU A 80 15.60 3.38 4.37
CA LEU A 80 14.50 3.72 3.46
C LEU A 80 14.99 3.92 2.04
N LEU A 81 16.14 4.57 1.88
CA LEU A 81 16.72 4.76 0.56
C LEU A 81 17.01 3.43 -0.12
N LYS A 82 17.56 2.48 0.61
CA LYS A 82 17.85 1.16 0.04
C LYS A 82 16.59 0.36 -0.24
N SER A 83 15.62 0.40 0.66
CA SER A 83 14.45 -0.47 0.59
C SER A 83 13.41 0.04 -0.37
N VAL A 84 13.17 1.34 -0.41
CA VAL A 84 12.11 1.93 -1.24
C VAL A 84 12.64 2.34 -2.61
N TRP A 85 13.83 2.94 -2.64
CA TRP A 85 14.40 3.48 -3.87
C TRP A 85 15.43 2.56 -4.49
N ASN A 86 15.85 1.53 -3.75
CA ASN A 86 16.82 0.55 -4.23
C ASN A 86 18.14 1.18 -4.66
N HIS A 87 18.55 2.24 -4.00
CA HIS A 87 19.77 2.96 -4.29
C HIS A 87 20.62 3.12 -3.06
N SER A 88 21.92 3.22 -3.28
CA SER A 88 22.87 3.42 -2.19
C SER A 88 23.73 4.67 -2.40
N SER A 89 23.44 5.48 -3.42
CA SER A 89 24.23 6.65 -3.72
C SER A 89 23.63 7.92 -3.10
N ASP A 90 24.48 8.90 -2.90
CA ASP A 90 24.06 10.17 -2.32
C ASP A 90 23.09 10.94 -3.23
N LEU A 91 23.11 10.65 -4.53
CA LEU A 91 22.23 11.31 -5.48
C LEU A 91 20.76 11.07 -5.16
N GLU A 92 20.45 9.93 -4.55
CA GLU A 92 19.08 9.55 -4.26
C GLU A 92 18.53 10.21 -3.00
N THR A 93 19.38 10.91 -2.24
CA THR A 93 18.93 11.62 -1.06
C THR A 93 17.92 12.69 -1.44
N HIS A 94 18.14 13.40 -2.54
CA HIS A 94 17.20 14.40 -3.01
C HIS A 94 15.87 13.78 -3.43
N ALA A 95 15.92 12.60 -4.06
CA ALA A 95 14.70 11.92 -4.45
C ALA A 95 13.86 11.56 -3.22
N PHE A 96 14.50 11.05 -2.18
CA PHE A 96 13.81 10.73 -0.93
C PHE A 96 13.13 11.97 -0.34
N GLU A 97 13.87 13.05 -0.22
CA GLU A 97 13.33 14.27 0.37
C GLU A 97 12.21 14.87 -0.47
N THR A 98 12.34 14.79 -1.79
CA THR A 98 11.30 15.26 -2.70
C THR A 98 10.02 14.44 -2.54
N HIS A 99 10.14 13.12 -2.50
CA HIS A 99 8.99 12.25 -2.32
C HIS A 99 8.34 12.44 -0.95
N LEU A 100 9.15 12.57 0.08
CA LEU A 100 8.65 12.81 1.42
C LEU A 100 7.91 14.13 1.50
N HIS A 101 8.49 15.17 0.92
CA HIS A 101 7.87 16.50 0.88
C HIS A 101 6.53 16.46 0.16
N ARG A 102 6.49 15.79 -0.99
CA ARG A 102 5.25 15.66 -1.77
C ARG A 102 4.19 14.91 -1.01
N LEU A 103 4.58 13.84 -0.31
CA LEU A 103 3.64 13.07 0.48
C LEU A 103 3.09 13.91 1.64
N ARG A 104 3.94 14.61 2.35
CA ARG A 104 3.51 15.49 3.44
C ARG A 104 2.59 16.59 2.95
N LYS A 105 2.92 17.19 1.82
CA LYS A 105 2.09 18.22 1.21
C LYS A 105 0.72 17.67 0.81
N LYS A 106 0.70 16.46 0.26
CA LYS A 106 -0.53 15.79 -0.13
C LYS A 106 -1.40 15.52 1.10
N MET A 107 -0.81 15.00 2.17
CA MET A 107 -1.56 14.72 3.40
C MET A 107 -2.13 15.98 4.00
N ASN A 108 -1.37 17.07 3.98
CA ASN A 108 -1.87 18.34 4.47
C ASN A 108 -3.00 18.87 3.59
N LYS A 109 -2.84 18.78 2.27
CA LYS A 109 -3.82 19.32 1.34
C LYS A 109 -5.16 18.58 1.43
N PHE A 110 -5.14 17.26 1.45
CA PHE A 110 -6.38 16.46 1.40
C PHE A 110 -6.96 16.18 2.77
N PHE A 111 -6.12 16.03 3.77
CA PHE A 111 -6.58 15.60 5.10
C PHE A 111 -6.22 16.57 6.21
N LYS A 112 -5.53 17.64 5.88
CA LYS A 112 -5.04 18.64 6.84
C LYS A 112 -4.21 18.01 7.94
N ASP A 113 -3.47 16.96 7.58
CA ASP A 113 -2.63 16.21 8.50
C ASP A 113 -1.18 16.58 8.24
N THR A 114 -0.56 17.26 9.19
CA THR A 114 0.84 17.68 9.10
C THR A 114 1.77 16.75 9.86
N LYS A 115 1.23 15.72 10.52
CA LYS A 115 2.00 14.83 11.38
C LYS A 115 1.92 13.37 10.95
N PHE A 116 1.56 13.12 9.70
CA PHE A 116 1.42 11.76 9.23
C PHE A 116 2.75 10.99 9.31
N ILE A 117 3.83 11.62 8.89
CA ILE A 117 5.17 11.05 9.01
C ILE A 117 5.99 11.96 9.91
N ILE A 118 6.56 11.39 10.96
CA ILE A 118 7.31 12.10 11.96
C ILE A 118 8.77 11.69 11.88
N GLU A 119 9.66 12.69 12.00
CA GLU A 119 11.08 12.43 12.16
C GLU A 119 11.48 12.81 13.58
N LYS A 120 12.06 11.84 14.30
CA LYS A 120 12.53 12.07 15.64
C LYS A 120 13.73 11.17 15.91
N ASN A 121 14.80 11.75 16.45
CA ASN A 121 16.04 11.02 16.75
C ASN A 121 16.60 10.34 15.51
N SER A 122 16.52 11.02 14.36
CA SER A 122 16.99 10.52 13.07
C SER A 122 16.23 9.29 12.56
N LEU A 123 15.06 9.02 13.12
CA LEU A 123 14.18 7.94 12.67
C LEU A 123 12.90 8.53 12.11
N TYR A 124 12.42 7.90 11.05
CA TYR A 124 11.12 8.25 10.46
C TYR A 124 10.10 7.20 10.86
N TYR A 125 8.91 7.63 11.23
CA TYR A 125 7.83 6.71 11.58
C TYR A 125 6.49 7.37 11.37
N LEU A 126 5.46 6.53 11.27
CA LEU A 126 4.09 7.01 11.15
C LEU A 126 3.55 7.40 12.53
N ASP A 127 2.76 8.45 12.54
CA ASP A 127 2.05 8.87 13.76
C ASP A 127 0.85 7.95 13.93
N LYS A 128 1.01 7.00 14.80
CA LYS A 128 -0.05 5.99 15.03
C LYS A 128 -0.81 6.27 16.31
#